data_6f73e5ea12e882e86d62a7d86d1c88d3
#
_entry.id   6f73e5ea12e882e86d62a7d86d1c88d3
#
_cell.length_a   1.000
_cell.length_b   1.000
_cell.length_c   1.000
_cell.angle_alpha   90.00
_cell.angle_beta   90.00
_cell.angle_gamma   90.00
#
_symmetry.space_group_name_H-M   'P 1'
#
loop_
_entity.id
_entity.type
_entity.pdbx_description
1 polymer ?
#
loop_
_entity_poly.entity_id
_entity_poly.type
_entity_poly.pdbx_seq_one_letter_code
_entity_poly.pdbx_strand_id
1 'polypeptide(L)'
;MTLMDAQQYDEARARRRRKYIIIGIVIALILAWVCYHFRNYPERHAADQFFATLQRGDIEGAYALWWKDPDWKQHPQKYSRYPFGDFSSDWGPSGEWGIIKSHQIDCSLSSGSGAIVQATINHRAQHAYVWVDKSDKTLSFSPNEINCGNWWGWLTE
;
A
#
# COMPACT_ATOMS: atom_id res chain seq x y z
N MET A 1 22.97 51.89 40.69
CA MET A 1 22.52 50.86 39.73
C MET A 1 23.17 49.55 40.10
N THR A 2 22.46 48.67 40.75
CA THR A 2 22.94 47.40 41.27
C THR A 2 22.83 46.33 40.21
N LEU A 3 23.99 45.85 39.73
CA LEU A 3 24.17 44.73 38.77
C LEU A 3 23.86 43.35 39.41
N MET A 4 22.92 43.30 40.36
CA MET A 4 22.68 42.09 41.18
C MET A 4 21.44 41.30 40.79
N ASP A 5 20.93 41.45 39.55
CA ASP A 5 19.76 40.66 39.09
C ASP A 5 20.07 39.80 37.87
N ALA A 6 21.30 39.28 37.82
CA ALA A 6 21.62 38.22 36.86
C ALA A 6 20.98 36.92 37.38
N GLN A 7 19.85 36.52 36.81
CA GLN A 7 19.26 35.22 37.09
C GLN A 7 20.33 34.14 36.92
N GLN A 8 20.67 33.49 38.03
CA GLN A 8 21.66 32.41 38.04
C GLN A 8 21.19 31.32 37.09
N TYR A 9 21.89 31.14 35.95
CA TYR A 9 21.56 30.17 34.94
C TYR A 9 21.66 28.74 35.51
N ASP A 10 20.52 28.10 35.73
CA ASP A 10 20.45 26.73 36.23
C ASP A 10 20.80 25.74 35.12
N GLU A 11 22.10 25.42 35.01
CA GLU A 11 22.63 24.47 34.02
C GLU A 11 21.96 23.07 34.10
N ALA A 12 21.58 22.63 35.29
CA ALA A 12 20.97 21.33 35.50
C ALA A 12 19.56 21.29 34.87
N ARG A 13 18.81 22.39 35.02
CA ARG A 13 17.48 22.54 34.41
C ARG A 13 17.58 22.65 32.89
N ALA A 14 18.55 23.38 32.37
CA ALA A 14 18.82 23.51 30.96
C ALA A 14 19.20 22.17 30.30
N ARG A 15 20.07 21.38 30.96
CA ARG A 15 20.45 20.02 30.51
C ARG A 15 19.27 19.07 30.51
N ARG A 16 18.41 19.09 31.52
CA ARG A 16 17.18 18.28 31.55
C ARG A 16 16.25 18.68 30.42
N ARG A 17 16.00 19.96 30.20
CA ARG A 17 15.14 20.45 29.09
C ARG A 17 15.69 20.01 27.73
N ARG A 18 17.01 20.11 27.50
CA ARG A 18 17.61 19.61 26.23
C ARG A 18 17.42 18.13 26.05
N LYS A 19 17.58 17.31 27.10
CA LYS A 19 17.32 15.85 27.00
C LYS A 19 15.90 15.55 26.59
N TYR A 20 14.89 16.19 27.21
CA TYR A 20 13.51 15.96 26.84
C TYR A 20 13.18 16.45 25.42
N ILE A 21 13.76 17.54 24.97
CA ILE A 21 13.61 18.01 23.59
C ILE A 21 14.21 17.00 22.61
N ILE A 22 15.40 16.48 22.86
CA ILE A 22 16.06 15.49 22.01
C ILE A 22 15.22 14.20 21.95
N ILE A 23 14.76 13.71 23.11
CA ILE A 23 13.89 12.53 23.19
C ILE A 23 12.61 12.77 22.40
N GLY A 24 11.97 13.93 22.55
CA GLY A 24 10.76 14.29 21.79
C GLY A 24 10.99 14.29 20.28
N ILE A 25 12.12 14.86 19.82
CA ILE A 25 12.49 14.85 18.40
C ILE A 25 12.69 13.42 17.89
N VAL A 26 13.41 12.58 18.65
CA VAL A 26 13.65 11.17 18.26
C VAL A 26 12.33 10.40 18.15
N ILE A 27 11.44 10.56 19.14
CA ILE A 27 10.11 9.93 19.10
C ILE A 27 9.31 10.41 17.89
N ALA A 28 9.30 11.72 17.60
CA ALA A 28 8.61 12.29 16.46
C ALA A 28 9.14 11.75 15.12
N LEU A 29 10.46 11.60 14.99
CA LEU A 29 11.09 11.02 13.81
C LEU A 29 10.73 9.53 13.63
N ILE A 30 10.73 8.76 14.73
CA ILE A 30 10.31 7.34 14.69
C ILE A 30 8.83 7.23 14.27
N LEU A 31 7.95 8.04 14.86
CA LEU A 31 6.53 8.04 14.50
C LEU A 31 6.32 8.44 13.03
N ALA A 32 7.00 9.48 12.55
CA ALA A 32 6.93 9.88 11.15
C ALA A 32 7.41 8.76 10.22
N TRP A 33 8.49 8.07 10.57
CA TRP A 33 9.00 6.93 9.80
C TRP A 33 8.00 5.77 9.78
N VAL A 34 7.41 5.42 10.92
CA VAL A 34 6.36 4.37 11.01
C VAL A 34 5.16 4.74 10.15
N CYS A 35 4.62 5.96 10.30
CA CYS A 35 3.48 6.43 9.49
C CYS A 35 3.80 6.39 7.99
N TYR A 36 5.01 6.77 7.59
CA TYR A 36 5.45 6.71 6.20
C TYR A 36 5.52 5.26 5.70
N HIS A 37 6.08 4.36 6.48
CA HIS A 37 6.27 2.95 6.11
C HIS A 37 4.93 2.19 5.97
N PHE A 38 3.97 2.49 6.84
CA PHE A 38 2.65 1.86 6.84
C PHE A 38 1.60 2.60 6.02
N ARG A 39 1.97 3.66 5.30
CA ARG A 39 1.04 4.53 4.56
C ARG A 39 0.13 3.79 3.58
N ASN A 40 0.65 2.79 2.87
CA ASN A 40 -0.07 2.01 1.86
C ASN A 40 -0.43 0.59 2.39
N TYR A 41 -0.43 0.39 3.70
CA TYR A 41 -0.77 -0.92 4.27
C TYR A 41 -2.20 -1.37 3.90
N PRO A 42 -3.23 -0.52 3.97
CA PRO A 42 -4.59 -0.92 3.60
C PRO A 42 -4.73 -1.35 2.13
N GLU A 43 -4.03 -0.66 1.22
CA GLU A 43 -4.03 -0.97 -0.21
C GLU A 43 -3.30 -2.29 -0.49
N ARG A 44 -2.15 -2.50 0.15
CA ARG A 44 -1.41 -3.77 0.07
C ARG A 44 -2.26 -4.93 0.60
N HIS A 45 -2.97 -4.73 1.70
CA HIS A 45 -3.84 -5.74 2.28
C HIS A 45 -5.04 -6.05 1.37
N ALA A 46 -5.64 -5.05 0.71
CA ALA A 46 -6.70 -5.27 -0.26
C ALA A 46 -6.23 -6.10 -1.48
N ALA A 47 -5.04 -5.78 -2.00
CA ALA A 47 -4.43 -6.55 -3.08
C ALA A 47 -4.07 -7.99 -2.63
N ASP A 48 -3.55 -8.15 -1.41
CA ASP A 48 -3.24 -9.46 -0.84
C ASP A 48 -4.49 -10.33 -0.71
N GLN A 49 -5.58 -9.79 -0.19
CA GLN A 49 -6.88 -10.48 -0.12
C GLN A 49 -7.39 -10.90 -1.50
N PHE A 50 -7.22 -10.03 -2.51
CA PHE A 50 -7.59 -10.33 -3.89
C PHE A 50 -6.80 -11.52 -4.43
N PHE A 51 -5.47 -11.50 -4.36
CA PHE A 51 -4.63 -12.61 -4.83
C PHE A 51 -4.84 -13.88 -4.00
N ALA A 52 -5.04 -13.77 -2.69
CA ALA A 52 -5.37 -14.91 -1.84
C ALA A 52 -6.69 -15.57 -2.23
N THR A 53 -7.66 -14.78 -2.70
CA THR A 53 -8.96 -15.29 -3.17
C THR A 53 -8.82 -16.01 -4.50
N LEU A 54 -8.06 -15.44 -5.44
CA LEU A 54 -7.68 -16.11 -6.69
C LEU A 54 -6.91 -17.41 -6.44
N GLN A 55 -5.99 -17.42 -5.47
CA GLN A 55 -5.23 -18.62 -5.09
C GLN A 55 -6.11 -19.75 -4.56
N ARG A 56 -7.23 -19.43 -3.91
CA ARG A 56 -8.24 -20.43 -3.52
C ARG A 56 -9.13 -20.91 -4.68
N GLY A 57 -8.96 -20.35 -5.87
CA GLY A 57 -9.79 -20.65 -7.03
C GLY A 57 -11.17 -19.99 -7.01
N ASP A 58 -11.40 -19.06 -6.08
CA ASP A 58 -12.67 -18.33 -5.96
C ASP A 58 -12.68 -17.10 -6.86
N ILE A 59 -12.91 -17.31 -8.14
CA ILE A 59 -12.91 -16.23 -9.15
C ILE A 59 -14.08 -15.25 -8.93
N GLU A 60 -15.25 -15.76 -8.48
CA GLU A 60 -16.40 -14.90 -8.19
C GLU A 60 -16.15 -13.99 -6.98
N GLY A 61 -15.57 -14.55 -5.91
CA GLY A 61 -15.16 -13.79 -4.74
C GLY A 61 -14.06 -12.77 -5.06
N ALA A 62 -13.11 -13.11 -5.94
CA ALA A 62 -12.10 -12.16 -6.40
C ALA A 62 -12.73 -11.01 -7.21
N TYR A 63 -13.72 -11.27 -8.03
CA TYR A 63 -14.46 -10.23 -8.76
C TYR A 63 -15.25 -9.32 -7.80
N ALA A 64 -15.86 -9.90 -6.76
CA ALA A 64 -16.51 -9.13 -5.70
C ALA A 64 -15.53 -8.21 -4.96
N LEU A 65 -14.29 -8.65 -4.72
CA LEU A 65 -13.23 -7.83 -4.14
C LEU A 65 -12.73 -6.75 -5.10
N TRP A 66 -12.65 -7.06 -6.40
CA TRP A 66 -12.23 -6.11 -7.44
C TRP A 66 -13.12 -4.86 -7.44
N TRP A 67 -14.42 -5.05 -7.30
CA TRP A 67 -15.40 -3.97 -7.30
C TRP A 67 -15.86 -3.55 -5.91
N LYS A 68 -15.40 -4.23 -4.85
CA LYS A 68 -15.92 -4.04 -3.47
C LYS A 68 -17.45 -4.16 -3.39
N ASP A 69 -18.00 -5.04 -4.19
CA ASP A 69 -19.43 -5.30 -4.23
C ASP A 69 -19.70 -6.82 -4.12
N PRO A 70 -20.07 -7.33 -2.94
CA PRO A 70 -20.40 -8.74 -2.76
C PRO A 70 -21.67 -9.16 -3.53
N ASP A 71 -22.53 -8.19 -3.80
CA ASP A 71 -23.81 -8.40 -4.48
C ASP A 71 -23.75 -8.06 -5.98
N TRP A 72 -22.57 -8.06 -6.58
CA TRP A 72 -22.32 -7.67 -7.98
C TRP A 72 -23.24 -8.37 -8.98
N LYS A 73 -23.68 -9.61 -8.69
CA LYS A 73 -24.62 -10.39 -9.54
C LYS A 73 -25.99 -9.71 -9.67
N GLN A 74 -26.38 -8.89 -8.71
CA GLN A 74 -27.64 -8.13 -8.74
C GLN A 74 -27.51 -6.83 -9.53
N HIS A 75 -26.27 -6.40 -9.86
CA HIS A 75 -25.99 -5.13 -10.54
C HIS A 75 -25.13 -5.30 -11.79
N PRO A 76 -25.45 -6.25 -12.72
CA PRO A 76 -24.57 -6.60 -13.84
C PRO A 76 -24.28 -5.40 -14.78
N GLN A 77 -25.23 -4.48 -14.92
CA GLN A 77 -25.10 -3.31 -15.78
C GLN A 77 -24.08 -2.29 -15.23
N LYS A 78 -23.85 -2.26 -13.93
CA LYS A 78 -22.90 -1.37 -13.26
C LYS A 78 -21.46 -1.64 -13.71
N TYR A 79 -21.16 -2.90 -14.04
CA TYR A 79 -19.82 -3.38 -14.35
C TYR A 79 -19.64 -3.73 -15.84
N SER A 80 -20.45 -3.12 -16.71
CA SER A 80 -20.43 -3.37 -18.16
C SER A 80 -19.09 -3.05 -18.85
N ARG A 81 -18.26 -2.17 -18.26
CA ARG A 81 -16.92 -1.85 -18.78
C ARG A 81 -15.89 -2.96 -18.57
N TYR A 82 -16.07 -3.77 -17.54
CA TYR A 82 -15.23 -4.92 -17.26
C TYR A 82 -16.10 -5.99 -16.61
N PRO A 83 -16.86 -6.72 -17.43
CA PRO A 83 -17.81 -7.73 -16.98
C PRO A 83 -17.08 -8.96 -16.42
N PHE A 84 -17.80 -9.78 -15.66
CA PHE A 84 -17.25 -10.99 -15.05
C PHE A 84 -16.61 -11.97 -16.06
N GLY A 85 -17.14 -12.04 -17.29
CA GLY A 85 -16.56 -12.87 -18.35
C GLY A 85 -15.14 -12.46 -18.71
N ASP A 86 -14.91 -11.16 -18.90
CA ASP A 86 -13.59 -10.61 -19.22
C ASP A 86 -12.64 -10.79 -18.02
N PHE A 87 -13.12 -10.47 -16.81
CA PHE A 87 -12.37 -10.71 -15.58
C PHE A 87 -11.93 -12.18 -15.43
N SER A 88 -12.85 -13.12 -15.67
CA SER A 88 -12.57 -14.55 -15.60
C SER A 88 -11.59 -15.02 -16.68
N SER A 89 -11.58 -14.35 -17.84
CA SER A 89 -10.62 -14.61 -18.91
C SER A 89 -9.22 -14.12 -18.55
N ASP A 90 -9.11 -12.98 -17.85
CA ASP A 90 -7.84 -12.38 -17.48
C ASP A 90 -7.22 -13.03 -16.23
N TRP A 91 -8.03 -13.25 -15.20
CA TRP A 91 -7.58 -13.70 -13.88
C TRP A 91 -7.90 -15.16 -13.57
N GLY A 92 -8.68 -15.81 -14.42
CA GLY A 92 -9.03 -17.23 -14.27
C GLY A 92 -7.92 -18.18 -14.72
N PRO A 93 -8.17 -19.50 -14.62
CA PRO A 93 -7.17 -20.54 -14.96
C PRO A 93 -6.65 -20.49 -16.40
N SER A 94 -7.43 -19.93 -17.33
CA SER A 94 -7.05 -19.73 -18.74
C SER A 94 -6.38 -18.38 -19.02
N GLY A 95 -6.29 -17.51 -18.03
CA GLY A 95 -5.73 -16.19 -18.18
C GLY A 95 -4.20 -16.18 -18.15
N GLU A 96 -3.63 -14.98 -18.23
CA GLU A 96 -2.17 -14.76 -18.27
C GLU A 96 -1.42 -15.44 -17.12
N TRP A 97 -2.00 -15.41 -15.92
CA TRP A 97 -1.38 -15.95 -14.71
C TRP A 97 -1.63 -17.44 -14.54
N GLY A 98 -2.62 -18.02 -15.25
CA GLY A 98 -3.04 -19.40 -15.09
C GLY A 98 -3.58 -19.67 -13.69
N ILE A 99 -3.45 -20.91 -13.22
CA ILE A 99 -3.81 -21.26 -11.85
C ILE A 99 -2.80 -20.62 -10.88
N ILE A 100 -3.27 -19.72 -10.03
CA ILE A 100 -2.44 -19.07 -9.02
C ILE A 100 -2.28 -20.02 -7.84
N LYS A 101 -1.05 -20.51 -7.63
CA LYS A 101 -0.69 -21.42 -6.53
C LYS A 101 -0.03 -20.69 -5.37
N SER A 102 0.63 -19.57 -5.65
CA SER A 102 1.29 -18.73 -4.65
C SER A 102 1.30 -17.29 -5.11
N HIS A 103 1.25 -16.37 -4.17
CA HIS A 103 1.44 -14.95 -4.40
C HIS A 103 2.24 -14.33 -3.25
N GLN A 104 2.91 -13.24 -3.54
CA GLN A 104 3.65 -12.43 -2.58
C GLN A 104 3.50 -10.97 -2.95
N ILE A 105 3.10 -10.14 -2.02
CA ILE A 105 3.09 -8.69 -2.21
C ILE A 105 4.52 -8.16 -2.01
N ASP A 106 5.11 -7.65 -3.07
CA ASP A 106 6.50 -7.19 -3.07
C ASP A 106 6.59 -5.77 -2.48
N CYS A 107 5.94 -4.82 -3.10
CA CYS A 107 5.91 -3.44 -2.65
C CYS A 107 4.66 -2.68 -3.11
N SER A 108 4.56 -1.42 -2.72
CA SER A 108 3.52 -0.52 -3.19
C SER A 108 4.03 0.90 -3.31
N LEU A 109 3.53 1.63 -4.30
CA LEU A 109 3.81 3.03 -4.53
C LEU A 109 2.51 3.81 -4.61
N SER A 110 2.42 4.93 -3.88
CA SER A 110 1.26 5.84 -4.00
C SER A 110 1.22 6.46 -5.39
N SER A 111 0.06 6.42 -6.05
CA SER A 111 -0.17 6.98 -7.37
C SER A 111 -1.55 7.62 -7.42
N GLY A 112 -1.60 8.93 -7.57
CA GLY A 112 -2.85 9.69 -7.59
C GLY A 112 -3.70 9.46 -6.33
N SER A 113 -4.97 9.10 -6.53
CA SER A 113 -5.93 8.78 -5.46
C SER A 113 -5.78 7.36 -4.89
N GLY A 114 -4.84 6.57 -5.40
CA GLY A 114 -4.63 5.17 -5.00
C GLY A 114 -3.19 4.81 -4.74
N ALA A 115 -2.92 3.53 -4.80
CA ALA A 115 -1.58 2.96 -4.77
C ALA A 115 -1.45 1.83 -5.79
N ILE A 116 -0.32 1.78 -6.48
CA ILE A 116 0.07 0.63 -7.29
C ILE A 116 0.68 -0.39 -6.35
N VAL A 117 0.22 -1.62 -6.44
CA VAL A 117 0.74 -2.76 -5.67
C VAL A 117 1.34 -3.76 -6.64
N GLN A 118 2.61 -4.09 -6.44
CA GLN A 118 3.31 -5.13 -7.17
C GLN A 118 3.21 -6.44 -6.42
N ALA A 119 2.91 -7.52 -7.15
CA ALA A 119 2.88 -8.87 -6.60
C ALA A 119 3.63 -9.85 -7.51
N THR A 120 4.38 -10.75 -6.90
CA THR A 120 4.99 -11.91 -7.56
C THR A 120 4.00 -13.08 -7.52
N ILE A 121 3.64 -13.61 -8.67
CA ILE A 121 2.70 -14.73 -8.83
C ILE A 121 3.46 -15.98 -9.26
N ASN A 122 3.21 -17.11 -8.57
CA ASN A 122 3.80 -18.42 -8.90
C ASN A 122 5.34 -18.39 -9.02
N HIS A 123 6.02 -17.50 -8.29
CA HIS A 123 7.48 -17.27 -8.37
C HIS A 123 7.98 -16.94 -9.79
N ARG A 124 7.13 -16.36 -10.64
CA ARG A 124 7.54 -15.90 -11.98
C ARG A 124 8.39 -14.65 -11.89
N ALA A 125 9.25 -14.44 -12.89
CA ALA A 125 10.01 -13.20 -13.04
C ALA A 125 9.12 -12.02 -13.45
N GLN A 126 7.99 -12.28 -14.08
CA GLN A 126 6.97 -11.30 -14.41
C GLN A 126 6.13 -10.99 -13.17
N HIS A 127 5.91 -9.73 -12.91
CA HIS A 127 5.11 -9.25 -11.78
C HIS A 127 3.71 -8.83 -12.22
N ALA A 128 2.74 -9.06 -11.35
CA ALA A 128 1.41 -8.51 -11.49
C ALA A 128 1.34 -7.13 -10.83
N TYR A 129 0.64 -6.20 -11.48
CA TYR A 129 0.46 -4.85 -10.97
C TYR A 129 -1.04 -4.54 -10.89
N VAL A 130 -1.50 -4.20 -9.71
CA VAL A 130 -2.87 -3.74 -9.49
C VAL A 130 -2.85 -2.36 -8.87
N TRP A 131 -3.76 -1.50 -9.30
CA TRP A 131 -3.99 -0.21 -8.68
C TRP A 131 -5.16 -0.32 -7.71
N VAL A 132 -5.01 0.19 -6.50
CA VAL A 132 -6.02 0.12 -5.43
C VAL A 132 -6.39 1.54 -5.01
N ASP A 133 -7.66 1.88 -5.11
CA ASP A 133 -8.16 3.18 -4.66
C ASP A 133 -8.06 3.32 -3.14
N LYS A 134 -7.65 4.50 -2.66
CA LYS A 134 -7.52 4.77 -1.22
C LYS A 134 -8.86 4.97 -0.53
N SER A 135 -9.88 5.41 -1.25
CA SER A 135 -11.19 5.75 -0.67
C SER A 135 -12.01 4.52 -0.35
N ASP A 136 -12.15 3.59 -1.32
CA ASP A 136 -13.07 2.46 -1.24
C ASP A 136 -12.37 1.09 -1.36
N LYS A 137 -11.07 1.09 -1.69
CA LYS A 137 -10.27 -0.13 -1.92
C LYS A 137 -10.74 -0.96 -3.12
N THR A 138 -11.42 -0.33 -4.09
CA THR A 138 -11.65 -0.97 -5.39
C THR A 138 -10.32 -1.18 -6.10
N LEU A 139 -10.25 -2.27 -6.88
CA LEU A 139 -9.07 -2.60 -7.66
C LEU A 139 -9.28 -2.24 -9.13
N SER A 140 -8.19 -1.98 -9.81
CA SER A 140 -8.15 -1.84 -11.27
C SER A 140 -6.78 -2.25 -11.80
N PHE A 141 -6.65 -2.33 -13.12
CA PHE A 141 -5.33 -2.50 -13.75
C PHE A 141 -4.45 -1.30 -13.45
N SER A 142 -3.19 -1.58 -13.18
CA SER A 142 -2.22 -0.51 -12.95
C SER A 142 -1.92 0.27 -14.23
N PRO A 143 -1.91 1.60 -14.21
CA PRO A 143 -1.52 2.39 -15.37
C PRO A 143 -0.01 2.30 -15.68
N ASN A 144 0.80 1.92 -14.71
CA ASN A 144 2.26 1.84 -14.82
C ASN A 144 2.80 0.66 -14.03
N GLU A 145 3.97 0.19 -14.44
CA GLU A 145 4.78 -0.73 -13.67
C GLU A 145 5.61 0.05 -12.64
N ILE A 146 5.89 -0.57 -11.50
CA ILE A 146 6.77 -0.02 -10.47
C ILE A 146 7.94 -0.95 -10.24
N ASN A 147 9.08 -0.42 -9.79
CA ASN A 147 10.25 -1.22 -9.47
C ASN A 147 10.51 -1.21 -7.97
N CYS A 148 10.28 -2.34 -7.32
CA CYS A 148 10.50 -2.51 -5.88
C CYS A 148 11.99 -2.51 -5.47
N GLY A 149 12.90 -2.77 -6.42
CA GLY A 149 14.34 -2.84 -6.16
C GLY A 149 15.04 -1.48 -6.06
N ASN A 150 14.39 -0.41 -6.49
CA ASN A 150 15.02 0.90 -6.60
C ASN A 150 14.52 1.91 -5.55
N TRP A 151 14.56 1.53 -4.28
CA TRP A 151 14.24 2.41 -3.14
C TRP A 151 15.03 3.74 -3.16
N TRP A 152 16.23 3.76 -3.76
CA TRP A 152 17.12 4.92 -3.86
C TRP A 152 17.03 5.65 -5.21
N GLY A 153 16.31 5.14 -6.20
CA GLY A 153 16.28 5.68 -7.57
C GLY A 153 15.78 7.12 -7.66
N TRP A 154 14.90 7.55 -6.76
CA TRP A 154 14.39 8.92 -6.73
C TRP A 154 15.41 9.97 -6.17
N LEU A 155 16.54 9.52 -5.63
CA LEU A 155 17.63 10.40 -5.17
C LEU A 155 18.70 10.66 -6.24
N THR A 156 18.60 10.01 -7.40
CA THR A 156 19.63 10.03 -8.45
C THR A 156 19.15 10.62 -9.79
N GLU A 157 17.91 11.14 -9.87
CA GLU A 157 17.38 11.88 -11.02
C GLU A 157 17.36 13.42 -10.73
#